data_f9a1a4edf00d9a645ff0e8186cd0ec07
#
_entry.id   f9a1a4edf00d9a645ff0e8186cd0ec07
#
_cell.length_a   1.000
_cell.length_b   1.000
_cell.length_c   1.000
_cell.angle_alpha   90.00
_cell.angle_beta   90.00
_cell.angle_gamma   90.00
#
_symmetry.space_group_name_H-M   'P 1'
#
loop_
_entity.id
_entity.type
_entity.pdbx_description
1 polymer ?
#
loop_
_entity_poly.entity_id
_entity_poly.type
_entity_poly.pdbx_seq_one_letter_code
_entity_poly.pdbx_strand_id
1 'polypeptide(L)'
;MTKRFAESTQLSHAPVDTVPSNVLRRVVFASLGVAGSVLLYFVVSLVQVWNTGRDDSFLQSRSTVDAIVVLGAAQYDGRPSPQLRARLDHVVTLWNLPVAPVVVVTGGKQTGDRFTEAEASRDYLVSRGLPVEVIVIESRGESTYQSLEAVRDEARVNQWQRVVLVSDPYHLKRAQLVAAELGMAAEVSATRDGVVSGSGALRRNVREALGIMVGRITGFRQLESWLQ
;
A
#
# COMPACT_ATOMS: atom_id res chain seq x y z
N MET A 1 3.20 -28.06 88.31
CA MET A 1 4.31 -27.20 87.80
C MET A 1 4.47 -27.48 86.32
N THR A 2 3.81 -26.67 85.45
CA THR A 2 3.78 -26.92 84.06
C THR A 2 4.17 -25.61 83.34
N LYS A 3 5.41 -25.54 82.78
CA LYS A 3 5.89 -24.41 81.97
C LYS A 3 5.43 -24.65 80.56
N ARG A 4 4.61 -23.73 80.03
CA ARG A 4 4.33 -23.61 78.60
C ARG A 4 5.45 -22.76 77.94
N PHE A 5 6.12 -23.35 76.96
CA PHE A 5 6.98 -22.64 76.09
C PHE A 5 6.09 -21.99 74.98
N ALA A 6 6.14 -20.69 74.89
CA ALA A 6 5.57 -19.96 73.77
C ALA A 6 6.64 -19.87 72.65
N GLU A 7 6.42 -20.58 71.58
CA GLU A 7 7.23 -20.54 70.35
C GLU A 7 6.76 -19.36 69.47
N SER A 8 7.52 -18.30 69.48
CA SER A 8 7.26 -17.12 68.61
C SER A 8 7.76 -17.43 67.19
N THR A 9 6.85 -17.73 66.31
CA THR A 9 7.12 -17.85 64.85
C THR A 9 7.47 -16.46 64.30
N GLN A 10 8.75 -16.20 64.12
CA GLN A 10 9.21 -15.03 63.37
C GLN A 10 8.95 -15.28 61.86
N LEU A 11 7.99 -14.55 61.30
CA LEU A 11 7.80 -14.47 59.86
C LEU A 11 9.00 -13.70 59.26
N SER A 12 9.89 -14.44 58.59
CA SER A 12 10.98 -13.89 57.81
C SER A 12 10.39 -13.17 56.58
N HIS A 13 10.35 -11.86 56.63
CA HIS A 13 10.09 -11.07 55.45
C HIS A 13 11.32 -11.14 54.53
N ALA A 14 11.20 -11.89 53.44
CA ALA A 14 12.19 -11.86 52.36
C ALA A 14 12.33 -10.40 51.84
N PRO A 15 13.55 -9.92 51.64
CA PRO A 15 13.74 -8.57 51.07
C PRO A 15 13.09 -8.50 49.68
N VAL A 16 12.24 -7.53 49.49
CA VAL A 16 11.74 -7.19 48.13
C VAL A 16 12.93 -6.61 47.39
N ASP A 17 13.43 -7.34 46.42
CA ASP A 17 14.52 -6.88 45.53
C ASP A 17 14.07 -5.61 44.80
N THR A 18 14.47 -4.43 45.28
CA THR A 18 14.22 -3.16 44.63
C THR A 18 15.18 -2.99 43.48
N VAL A 19 14.64 -2.87 42.25
CA VAL A 19 15.44 -2.60 41.04
C VAL A 19 16.23 -1.30 41.26
N PRO A 20 17.57 -1.29 41.05
CA PRO A 20 18.38 -0.09 41.23
C PRO A 20 17.88 1.08 40.39
N SER A 21 17.80 2.28 40.94
CA SER A 21 17.24 3.49 40.27
C SER A 21 17.93 3.86 38.97
N ASN A 22 19.24 3.56 38.86
CA ASN A 22 20.01 3.76 37.63
C ASN A 22 19.63 2.80 36.50
N VAL A 23 19.24 1.56 36.82
CA VAL A 23 18.72 0.57 35.83
C VAL A 23 17.36 1.03 35.34
N LEU A 24 16.45 1.41 36.23
CA LEU A 24 15.15 1.94 35.87
C LEU A 24 15.26 3.16 34.94
N ARG A 25 16.14 4.11 35.28
CA ARG A 25 16.39 5.30 34.46
C ARG A 25 16.92 4.94 33.06
N ARG A 26 17.86 4.00 32.94
CA ARG A 26 18.37 3.52 31.65
C ARG A 26 17.28 2.87 30.80
N VAL A 27 16.43 2.04 31.40
CA VAL A 27 15.31 1.41 30.71
C VAL A 27 14.32 2.47 30.21
N VAL A 28 13.98 3.45 31.03
CA VAL A 28 13.07 4.55 30.62
C VAL A 28 13.66 5.34 29.45
N PHE A 29 14.95 5.74 29.50
CA PHE A 29 15.57 6.46 28.37
C PHE A 29 15.66 5.60 27.11
N ALA A 30 15.98 4.32 27.23
CA ALA A 30 15.98 3.40 26.10
C ALA A 30 14.57 3.26 25.47
N SER A 31 13.54 3.10 26.31
CA SER A 31 12.13 3.02 25.84
C SER A 31 11.68 4.30 25.16
N LEU A 32 12.04 5.48 25.69
CA LEU A 32 11.76 6.78 25.04
C LEU A 32 12.49 6.91 23.72
N GLY A 33 13.74 6.46 23.62
CA GLY A 33 14.50 6.44 22.38
C GLY A 33 13.86 5.56 21.31
N VAL A 34 13.42 4.36 21.66
CA VAL A 34 12.70 3.45 20.76
C VAL A 34 11.37 4.06 20.32
N ALA A 35 10.57 4.60 21.25
CA ALA A 35 9.31 5.24 20.92
C ALA A 35 9.50 6.43 19.97
N GLY A 36 10.52 7.26 20.22
CA GLY A 36 10.88 8.38 19.35
C GLY A 36 11.30 7.93 17.94
N SER A 37 12.07 6.85 17.84
CA SER A 37 12.49 6.27 16.55
C SER A 37 11.30 5.72 15.74
N VAL A 38 10.38 5.04 16.41
CA VAL A 38 9.14 4.52 15.78
C VAL A 38 8.27 5.66 15.29
N LEU A 39 8.11 6.72 16.11
CA LEU A 39 7.33 7.91 15.73
C LEU A 39 7.96 8.61 14.53
N LEU A 40 9.28 8.80 14.55
CA LEU A 40 10.01 9.41 13.42
C LEU A 40 9.84 8.59 12.14
N TYR A 41 9.95 7.26 12.23
CA TYR A 41 9.76 6.36 11.09
C TYR A 41 8.33 6.45 10.53
N PHE A 42 7.33 6.54 11.41
CA PHE A 42 5.94 6.76 11.00
C PHE A 42 5.77 8.11 10.27
N VAL A 43 6.30 9.19 10.83
CA VAL A 43 6.22 10.53 10.23
C VAL A 43 6.90 10.54 8.84
N VAL A 44 8.08 9.95 8.72
CA VAL A 44 8.78 9.83 7.42
C VAL A 44 7.94 9.05 6.41
N SER A 45 7.33 7.93 6.83
CA SER A 45 6.47 7.12 5.96
C SER A 45 5.23 7.91 5.52
N LEU A 46 4.60 8.66 6.43
CA LEU A 46 3.44 9.51 6.14
C LEU A 46 3.80 10.63 5.14
N VAL A 47 4.93 11.29 5.33
CA VAL A 47 5.44 12.32 4.40
C VAL A 47 5.71 11.73 3.03
N GLN A 48 6.26 10.51 2.94
CA GLN A 48 6.48 9.84 1.66
C GLN A 48 5.17 9.52 0.94
N VAL A 49 4.14 9.01 1.65
CA VAL A 49 2.80 8.79 1.08
C VAL A 49 2.25 10.11 0.53
N TRP A 50 2.31 11.16 1.32
CA TRP A 50 1.80 12.48 0.95
C TRP A 50 2.51 13.08 -0.26
N ASN A 51 3.85 13.02 -0.29
CA ASN A 51 4.65 13.56 -1.39
C ASN A 51 4.43 12.75 -2.69
N THR A 52 4.45 11.41 -2.61
CA THR A 52 4.20 10.56 -3.78
C THR A 52 2.81 10.78 -4.36
N GLY A 53 1.79 10.98 -3.52
CA GLY A 53 0.43 11.26 -3.99
C GLY A 53 0.25 12.65 -4.64
N ARG A 54 1.23 13.53 -4.54
CA ARG A 54 1.26 14.88 -5.15
C ARG A 54 2.31 15.03 -6.23
N ASP A 55 3.03 13.96 -6.50
CA ASP A 55 4.08 13.97 -7.50
C ASP A 55 3.49 13.99 -8.91
N ASP A 56 3.75 15.08 -9.61
CA ASP A 56 3.35 15.33 -10.98
C ASP A 56 4.50 15.21 -11.98
N SER A 57 5.65 14.77 -11.51
CA SER A 57 6.88 14.73 -12.30
C SER A 57 6.72 13.92 -13.59
N PHE A 58 5.99 12.79 -13.53
CA PHE A 58 5.72 11.99 -14.70
C PHE A 58 4.94 12.78 -15.78
N LEU A 59 3.86 13.47 -15.40
CA LEU A 59 3.07 14.28 -16.32
C LEU A 59 3.85 15.47 -16.87
N GLN A 60 4.69 16.11 -16.04
CA GLN A 60 5.49 17.27 -16.42
C GLN A 60 6.65 16.90 -17.34
N SER A 61 7.32 15.78 -17.08
CA SER A 61 8.46 15.31 -17.88
C SER A 61 8.05 14.80 -19.25
N ARG A 62 6.78 14.43 -19.45
CA ARG A 62 6.28 13.72 -20.64
C ARG A 62 7.15 12.51 -21.00
N SER A 63 7.74 11.87 -20.00
CA SER A 63 8.55 10.68 -20.22
C SER A 63 7.66 9.56 -20.78
N THR A 64 8.23 8.78 -21.70
CA THR A 64 7.55 7.61 -22.25
C THR A 64 7.89 6.39 -21.41
N VAL A 65 6.91 5.50 -21.26
CA VAL A 65 7.03 4.20 -20.61
C VAL A 65 6.44 3.12 -21.53
N ASP A 66 6.68 1.86 -21.20
CA ASP A 66 6.19 0.74 -22.02
C ASP A 66 4.71 0.44 -21.78
N ALA A 67 4.22 0.65 -20.56
CA ALA A 67 2.82 0.45 -20.23
C ALA A 67 2.31 1.38 -19.13
N ILE A 68 1.03 1.77 -19.23
CA ILE A 68 0.24 2.35 -18.16
C ILE A 68 -0.43 1.21 -17.40
N VAL A 69 -0.19 1.08 -16.10
CA VAL A 69 -0.79 0.04 -15.25
C VAL A 69 -1.78 0.71 -14.30
N VAL A 70 -3.07 0.45 -14.48
CA VAL A 70 -4.09 0.95 -13.57
C VAL A 70 -4.44 -0.10 -12.53
N LEU A 71 -4.30 0.27 -11.25
CA LEU A 71 -4.64 -0.61 -10.15
C LEU A 71 -6.15 -0.66 -9.94
N GLY A 72 -6.67 -1.86 -9.73
CA GLY A 72 -8.07 -2.12 -9.44
C GLY A 72 -8.57 -1.40 -8.18
N ALA A 73 -9.88 -1.23 -8.11
CA ALA A 73 -10.64 -0.81 -6.95
C ALA A 73 -11.96 -1.60 -6.96
N ALA A 74 -13.06 -1.11 -6.43
CA ALA A 74 -14.32 -1.84 -6.52
C ALA A 74 -14.99 -1.66 -7.89
N GLN A 75 -15.80 -2.66 -8.27
CA GLN A 75 -16.77 -2.59 -9.36
C GLN A 75 -18.17 -3.00 -8.87
N TYR A 76 -19.23 -2.62 -9.55
CA TYR A 76 -20.60 -2.97 -9.23
C TYR A 76 -21.29 -3.48 -10.49
N ASP A 77 -21.36 -4.81 -10.59
CA ASP A 77 -22.02 -5.51 -11.70
C ASP A 77 -21.54 -5.07 -13.09
N GLY A 78 -20.19 -5.04 -13.27
CA GLY A 78 -19.54 -4.64 -14.52
C GLY A 78 -19.37 -3.12 -14.67
N ARG A 79 -19.75 -2.32 -13.68
CA ARG A 79 -19.56 -0.87 -13.69
C ARG A 79 -18.48 -0.47 -12.71
N PRO A 80 -17.47 0.30 -13.13
CA PRO A 80 -16.46 0.81 -12.20
C PRO A 80 -17.10 1.62 -11.06
N SER A 81 -16.67 1.38 -9.82
CA SER A 81 -16.99 2.26 -8.70
C SER A 81 -16.52 3.70 -8.98
N PRO A 82 -17.03 4.72 -8.27
CA PRO A 82 -16.56 6.09 -8.46
C PRO A 82 -15.03 6.23 -8.30
N GLN A 83 -14.43 5.43 -7.41
CA GLN A 83 -12.99 5.40 -7.21
C GLN A 83 -12.23 4.78 -8.38
N LEU A 84 -12.67 3.62 -8.87
CA LEU A 84 -12.08 2.98 -10.04
C LEU A 84 -12.26 3.86 -11.29
N ARG A 85 -13.44 4.46 -11.45
CA ARG A 85 -13.73 5.37 -12.55
C ARG A 85 -12.76 6.57 -12.58
N ALA A 86 -12.47 7.19 -11.44
CA ALA A 86 -11.51 8.29 -11.38
C ALA A 86 -10.11 7.85 -11.85
N ARG A 87 -9.68 6.62 -11.51
CA ARG A 87 -8.42 6.06 -12.04
C ARG A 87 -8.46 5.88 -13.55
N LEU A 88 -9.56 5.35 -14.07
CA LEU A 88 -9.74 5.10 -15.51
C LEU A 88 -9.84 6.41 -16.32
N ASP A 89 -10.51 7.43 -15.80
CA ASP A 89 -10.55 8.77 -16.43
C ASP A 89 -9.15 9.39 -16.49
N HIS A 90 -8.32 9.13 -15.46
CA HIS A 90 -6.91 9.54 -15.49
C HIS A 90 -6.10 8.74 -16.51
N VAL A 91 -6.35 7.44 -16.68
CA VAL A 91 -5.75 6.62 -17.76
C VAL A 91 -6.10 7.19 -19.13
N VAL A 92 -7.36 7.57 -19.37
CA VAL A 92 -7.77 8.24 -20.63
C VAL A 92 -6.98 9.52 -20.86
N THR A 93 -6.74 10.31 -19.81
CA THR A 93 -5.90 11.51 -19.88
C THR A 93 -4.46 11.17 -20.29
N LEU A 94 -3.86 10.16 -19.69
CA LEU A 94 -2.50 9.71 -20.03
C LEU A 94 -2.43 9.11 -21.44
N TRP A 95 -3.44 8.37 -21.85
CA TRP A 95 -3.52 7.78 -23.19
C TRP A 95 -3.56 8.82 -24.30
N ASN A 96 -4.25 9.93 -24.08
CA ASN A 96 -4.29 11.06 -25.01
C ASN A 96 -2.95 11.83 -25.08
N LEU A 97 -2.05 11.59 -24.12
CA LEU A 97 -0.65 11.99 -24.21
C LEU A 97 0.12 10.75 -24.70
N PRO A 98 0.96 10.79 -25.72
CA PRO A 98 1.62 9.59 -26.27
C PRO A 98 2.71 9.06 -25.32
N VAL A 99 2.32 8.71 -24.08
CA VAL A 99 3.24 8.31 -23.01
C VAL A 99 3.49 6.81 -22.98
N ALA A 100 2.55 5.98 -23.48
CA ALA A 100 2.71 4.53 -23.53
C ALA A 100 1.86 3.90 -24.63
N PRO A 101 2.31 2.79 -25.26
CA PRO A 101 1.56 2.06 -26.29
C PRO A 101 0.54 1.07 -25.73
N VAL A 102 0.60 0.72 -24.43
CA VAL A 102 -0.20 -0.33 -23.81
C VAL A 102 -0.79 0.17 -22.48
N VAL A 103 -2.01 -0.30 -22.19
CA VAL A 103 -2.69 -0.11 -20.89
C VAL A 103 -2.95 -1.47 -20.26
N VAL A 104 -2.45 -1.69 -19.06
CA VAL A 104 -2.75 -2.88 -18.26
C VAL A 104 -3.79 -2.52 -17.22
N VAL A 105 -4.93 -3.20 -17.25
CA VAL A 105 -5.98 -3.07 -16.23
C VAL A 105 -5.90 -4.23 -15.27
N THR A 106 -5.85 -3.96 -13.96
CA THR A 106 -5.70 -4.99 -12.94
C THR A 106 -6.91 -5.07 -12.01
N GLY A 107 -7.11 -6.23 -11.42
CA GLY A 107 -8.07 -6.47 -10.37
C GLY A 107 -8.98 -7.68 -10.64
N GLY A 108 -9.04 -8.56 -9.64
CA GLY A 108 -9.87 -9.75 -9.62
C GLY A 108 -11.34 -9.43 -9.35
N LYS A 109 -12.05 -10.39 -8.77
CA LYS A 109 -13.46 -10.25 -8.36
C LYS A 109 -13.64 -10.77 -6.94
N GLN A 110 -14.62 -10.22 -6.24
CA GLN A 110 -15.04 -10.77 -4.95
C GLN A 110 -16.00 -11.95 -5.14
N THR A 111 -16.12 -12.76 -4.10
CA THR A 111 -17.05 -13.89 -4.11
C THR A 111 -18.49 -13.40 -4.40
N GLY A 112 -19.11 -13.98 -5.42
CA GLY A 112 -20.46 -13.61 -5.87
C GLY A 112 -20.48 -12.57 -7.01
N ASP A 113 -19.37 -11.93 -7.34
CA ASP A 113 -19.30 -11.01 -8.47
C ASP A 113 -19.38 -11.77 -9.81
N ARG A 114 -20.07 -11.19 -10.78
CA ARG A 114 -20.13 -11.70 -12.16
C ARG A 114 -18.92 -11.25 -12.99
N PHE A 115 -18.41 -10.06 -12.72
CA PHE A 115 -17.32 -9.41 -13.44
C PHE A 115 -16.13 -9.16 -12.53
N THR A 116 -14.94 -9.18 -13.10
CA THR A 116 -13.74 -8.70 -12.43
C THR A 116 -13.61 -7.17 -12.53
N GLU A 117 -12.80 -6.57 -11.65
CA GLU A 117 -12.48 -5.15 -11.75
C GLU A 117 -11.75 -4.83 -13.06
N ALA A 118 -10.89 -5.74 -13.52
CA ALA A 118 -10.16 -5.59 -14.79
C ALA A 118 -11.10 -5.65 -16.00
N GLU A 119 -12.09 -6.55 -16.02
CA GLU A 119 -13.12 -6.59 -17.10
C GLU A 119 -13.93 -5.29 -17.13
N ALA A 120 -14.43 -4.83 -15.98
CA ALA A 120 -15.16 -3.58 -15.88
C ALA A 120 -14.31 -2.37 -16.31
N SER A 121 -13.00 -2.41 -16.02
CA SER A 121 -12.05 -1.38 -16.43
C SER A 121 -11.83 -1.36 -17.94
N ARG A 122 -11.61 -2.53 -18.56
CA ARG A 122 -11.50 -2.65 -20.02
C ARG A 122 -12.73 -2.09 -20.73
N ASP A 123 -13.92 -2.54 -20.32
CA ASP A 123 -15.18 -2.14 -20.96
C ASP A 123 -15.41 -0.63 -20.85
N TYR A 124 -15.05 -0.06 -19.70
CA TYR A 124 -15.08 1.38 -19.52
C TYR A 124 -14.11 2.10 -20.46
N LEU A 125 -12.84 1.69 -20.51
CA LEU A 125 -11.83 2.32 -21.37
C LEU A 125 -12.19 2.23 -22.86
N VAL A 126 -12.71 1.08 -23.31
CA VAL A 126 -13.23 0.92 -24.67
C VAL A 126 -14.38 1.89 -24.95
N SER A 127 -15.31 2.06 -24.01
CA SER A 127 -16.38 3.03 -24.11
C SER A 127 -15.90 4.49 -24.18
N ARG A 128 -14.65 4.74 -23.72
CA ARG A 128 -13.98 6.05 -23.78
C ARG A 128 -13.10 6.21 -25.00
N GLY A 129 -13.10 5.24 -25.91
CA GLY A 129 -12.42 5.29 -27.21
C GLY A 129 -11.03 4.67 -27.26
N LEU A 130 -10.57 3.96 -26.22
CA LEU A 130 -9.34 3.20 -26.29
C LEU A 130 -9.57 1.95 -27.15
N PRO A 131 -8.67 1.61 -28.09
CA PRO A 131 -8.73 0.34 -28.82
C PRO A 131 -8.59 -0.84 -27.88
N VAL A 132 -9.38 -1.90 -28.08
CA VAL A 132 -9.34 -3.07 -27.21
C VAL A 132 -7.99 -3.82 -27.29
N GLU A 133 -7.31 -3.73 -28.42
CA GLU A 133 -6.04 -4.39 -28.71
C GLU A 133 -4.87 -3.84 -27.89
N VAL A 134 -4.98 -2.62 -27.36
CA VAL A 134 -3.96 -2.01 -26.52
C VAL A 134 -4.18 -2.27 -25.03
N ILE A 135 -5.29 -2.94 -24.66
CA ILE A 135 -5.66 -3.19 -23.27
C ILE A 135 -5.34 -4.64 -22.88
N VAL A 136 -4.40 -4.79 -21.99
CA VAL A 136 -4.04 -6.07 -21.36
C VAL A 136 -4.82 -6.23 -20.05
N ILE A 137 -5.45 -7.39 -19.84
CA ILE A 137 -6.27 -7.68 -18.66
C ILE A 137 -5.49 -8.57 -17.69
N GLU A 138 -5.31 -8.09 -16.47
CA GLU A 138 -4.87 -8.88 -15.32
C GLU A 138 -6.05 -9.02 -14.35
N SER A 139 -6.67 -10.19 -14.27
CA SER A 139 -7.90 -10.44 -13.50
C SER A 139 -7.75 -11.50 -12.41
N ARG A 140 -6.53 -11.99 -12.15
CA ARG A 140 -6.26 -13.07 -11.18
C ARG A 140 -5.84 -12.57 -9.81
N GLY A 141 -5.22 -11.38 -9.76
CA GLY A 141 -4.72 -10.82 -8.51
C GLY A 141 -5.85 -10.38 -7.58
N GLU A 142 -5.84 -10.92 -6.36
CA GLU A 142 -6.77 -10.58 -5.27
C GLU A 142 -6.18 -9.50 -4.35
N SER A 143 -4.93 -9.15 -4.55
CA SER A 143 -4.21 -8.14 -3.79
C SER A 143 -3.30 -7.29 -4.69
N THR A 144 -2.84 -6.15 -4.17
CA THR A 144 -1.89 -5.28 -4.90
C THR A 144 -0.60 -6.04 -5.26
N TYR A 145 -0.11 -6.89 -4.35
CA TYR A 145 1.10 -7.68 -4.58
C TYR A 145 0.89 -8.67 -5.72
N GLN A 146 -0.18 -9.45 -5.67
CA GLN A 146 -0.50 -10.46 -6.69
C GLN A 146 -0.73 -9.83 -8.07
N SER A 147 -1.48 -8.73 -8.14
CA SER A 147 -1.70 -8.02 -9.39
C SER A 147 -0.39 -7.48 -9.98
N LEU A 148 0.48 -6.87 -9.16
CA LEU A 148 1.77 -6.37 -9.64
C LEU A 148 2.76 -7.51 -9.95
N GLU A 149 2.67 -8.65 -9.27
CA GLU A 149 3.43 -9.87 -9.61
C GLU A 149 3.04 -10.38 -11.00
N ALA A 150 1.76 -10.42 -11.32
CA ALA A 150 1.29 -10.80 -12.66
C ALA A 150 1.70 -9.76 -13.73
N VAL A 151 1.62 -8.46 -13.41
CA VAL A 151 2.12 -7.39 -14.31
C VAL A 151 3.62 -7.52 -14.54
N ARG A 152 4.42 -7.87 -13.53
CA ARG A 152 5.86 -8.14 -13.70
C ARG A 152 6.10 -9.29 -14.68
N ASP A 153 5.32 -10.36 -14.59
CA ASP A 153 5.47 -11.52 -15.47
C ASP A 153 5.10 -11.14 -16.92
N GLU A 154 4.04 -10.36 -17.09
CA GLU A 154 3.67 -9.79 -18.38
C GLU A 154 4.76 -8.85 -18.94
N ALA A 155 5.34 -8.00 -18.08
CA ALA A 155 6.44 -7.11 -18.44
C ALA A 155 7.68 -7.89 -18.92
N ARG A 156 7.98 -9.05 -18.31
CA ARG A 156 9.08 -9.92 -18.75
C ARG A 156 8.83 -10.52 -20.13
N VAL A 157 7.61 -11.01 -20.37
CA VAL A 157 7.24 -11.59 -21.67
C VAL A 157 7.33 -10.54 -22.78
N ASN A 158 6.85 -9.32 -22.52
CA ASN A 158 6.82 -8.22 -23.50
C ASN A 158 8.08 -7.35 -23.46
N GLN A 159 9.07 -7.68 -22.63
CA GLN A 159 10.33 -6.92 -22.48
C GLN A 159 10.14 -5.46 -22.04
N TRP A 160 9.08 -5.18 -21.27
CA TRP A 160 8.86 -3.85 -20.71
C TRP A 160 9.90 -3.53 -19.65
N GLN A 161 10.51 -2.37 -19.76
CA GLN A 161 11.55 -1.89 -18.84
C GLN A 161 10.98 -0.92 -17.79
N ARG A 162 10.00 -0.11 -18.19
CA ARG A 162 9.43 0.95 -17.36
C ARG A 162 7.92 0.97 -17.49
N VAL A 163 7.24 1.09 -16.37
CA VAL A 163 5.78 1.25 -16.32
C VAL A 163 5.39 2.48 -15.51
N VAL A 164 4.19 3.01 -15.73
CA VAL A 164 3.61 4.02 -14.85
C VAL A 164 2.39 3.42 -14.13
N LEU A 165 2.39 3.49 -12.81
CA LEU A 165 1.28 3.02 -11.97
C LEU A 165 0.26 4.15 -11.77
N VAL A 166 -0.99 3.87 -12.07
CA VAL A 166 -2.13 4.77 -11.85
C VAL A 166 -2.97 4.28 -10.69
N SER A 167 -3.14 5.10 -9.68
CA SER A 167 -3.96 4.82 -8.51
C SER A 167 -4.34 6.09 -7.75
N ASP A 168 -5.05 5.93 -6.62
CA ASP A 168 -5.32 7.06 -5.72
C ASP A 168 -4.03 7.58 -5.08
N PRO A 169 -3.97 8.88 -4.77
CA PRO A 169 -2.78 9.54 -4.20
C PRO A 169 -2.20 8.82 -2.97
N TYR A 170 -3.08 8.39 -2.05
CA TYR A 170 -2.65 7.75 -0.81
C TYR A 170 -2.06 6.34 -1.03
N HIS A 171 -2.44 5.63 -2.11
CA HIS A 171 -2.06 4.25 -2.37
C HIS A 171 -0.75 4.10 -3.16
N LEU A 172 -0.40 5.11 -3.97
CA LEU A 172 0.71 5.04 -4.93
C LEU A 172 2.06 4.70 -4.29
N LYS A 173 2.36 5.25 -3.09
CA LYS A 173 3.66 4.95 -2.47
C LYS A 173 3.82 3.48 -2.12
N ARG A 174 2.77 2.83 -1.58
CA ARG A 174 2.82 1.40 -1.31
C ARG A 174 2.90 0.58 -2.59
N ALA A 175 2.11 0.92 -3.61
CA ALA A 175 2.18 0.24 -4.91
C ALA A 175 3.58 0.36 -5.55
N GLN A 176 4.20 1.54 -5.50
CA GLN A 176 5.57 1.74 -5.99
C GLN A 176 6.59 0.87 -5.25
N LEU A 177 6.45 0.75 -3.92
CA LEU A 177 7.35 -0.09 -3.11
C LEU A 177 7.15 -1.58 -3.39
N VAL A 178 5.92 -2.03 -3.62
CA VAL A 178 5.62 -3.41 -4.07
C VAL A 178 6.25 -3.67 -5.43
N ALA A 179 6.09 -2.75 -6.40
CA ALA A 179 6.72 -2.87 -7.70
C ALA A 179 8.26 -2.96 -7.59
N ALA A 180 8.87 -2.15 -6.73
CA ALA A 180 10.31 -2.19 -6.48
C ALA A 180 10.76 -3.52 -5.84
N GLU A 181 10.00 -4.08 -4.88
CA GLU A 181 10.26 -5.41 -4.29
C GLU A 181 10.21 -6.51 -5.36
N LEU A 182 9.33 -6.36 -6.35
CA LEU A 182 9.20 -7.27 -7.49
C LEU A 182 10.27 -7.03 -8.58
N GLY A 183 11.14 -6.03 -8.42
CA GLY A 183 12.21 -5.71 -9.37
C GLY A 183 11.74 -4.92 -10.60
N MET A 184 10.59 -4.23 -10.51
CA MET A 184 10.03 -3.40 -11.59
C MET A 184 10.42 -1.93 -11.42
N ALA A 185 10.84 -1.28 -12.52
CA ALA A 185 10.99 0.17 -12.56
C ALA A 185 9.62 0.83 -12.81
N ALA A 186 9.02 1.38 -11.75
CA ALA A 186 7.70 1.94 -11.78
C ALA A 186 7.69 3.43 -11.41
N GLU A 187 7.25 4.25 -12.33
CA GLU A 187 6.84 5.63 -12.08
C GLU A 187 5.40 5.65 -11.55
N VAL A 188 4.94 6.78 -11.06
CA VAL A 188 3.60 6.91 -10.48
C VAL A 188 2.87 8.10 -11.07
N SER A 189 1.55 7.96 -11.21
CA SER A 189 0.69 9.06 -11.62
C SER A 189 -0.62 9.00 -10.83
N ALA A 190 -0.83 10.02 -9.98
CA ALA A 190 -1.99 10.10 -9.09
C ALA A 190 -3.25 10.54 -9.82
N THR A 191 -4.40 9.93 -9.48
CA THR A 191 -5.70 10.47 -9.92
C THR A 191 -5.90 11.86 -9.33
N ARG A 192 -6.43 12.80 -10.13
CA ARG A 192 -6.70 14.18 -9.70
C ARG A 192 -8.08 14.33 -9.09
N ASP A 193 -9.08 13.68 -9.67
CA ASP A 193 -10.49 13.79 -9.29
C ASP A 193 -10.91 12.65 -8.34
N GLY A 194 -10.04 12.31 -7.40
CA GLY A 194 -10.29 11.24 -6.43
C GLY A 194 -11.49 11.58 -5.53
N VAL A 195 -12.38 10.59 -5.35
CA VAL A 195 -13.62 10.71 -4.51
C VAL A 195 -13.35 10.82 -3.03
N VAL A 196 -12.11 10.65 -2.58
CA VAL A 196 -11.71 10.66 -1.18
C VAL A 196 -10.99 11.97 -0.84
N SER A 197 -11.59 12.77 0.01
CA SER A 197 -11.05 14.08 0.43
C SER A 197 -11.13 14.27 1.94
N GLY A 198 -10.53 15.35 2.43
CA GLY A 198 -10.62 15.77 3.84
C GLY A 198 -10.13 14.71 4.84
N SER A 199 -10.89 14.47 5.89
CA SER A 199 -10.55 13.49 6.95
C SER A 199 -10.48 12.06 6.45
N GLY A 200 -11.23 11.72 5.40
CA GLY A 200 -11.17 10.42 4.75
C GLY A 200 -9.81 10.17 4.08
N ALA A 201 -9.27 11.17 3.39
CA ALA A 201 -7.94 11.10 2.78
C ALA A 201 -6.85 10.97 3.85
N LEU A 202 -6.94 11.74 4.96
CA LEU A 202 -5.98 11.64 6.06
C LEU A 202 -5.96 10.23 6.67
N ARG A 203 -7.13 9.66 6.95
CA ARG A 203 -7.24 8.29 7.50
C ARG A 203 -6.58 7.26 6.57
N ARG A 204 -6.78 7.38 5.25
CA ARG A 204 -6.16 6.50 4.27
C ARG A 204 -4.66 6.69 4.20
N ASN A 205 -4.15 7.93 4.20
CA ASN A 205 -2.72 8.20 4.26
C ASN A 205 -2.05 7.57 5.50
N VAL A 206 -2.68 7.68 6.67
CA VAL A 206 -2.20 7.06 7.92
C VAL A 206 -2.18 5.53 7.78
N ARG A 207 -3.25 4.93 7.26
CA ARG A 207 -3.32 3.48 7.06
C ARG A 207 -2.22 2.98 6.10
N GLU A 208 -2.00 3.69 5.00
CA GLU A 208 -0.94 3.36 4.03
C GLU A 208 0.46 3.55 4.63
N ALA A 209 0.68 4.61 5.43
CA ALA A 209 1.94 4.82 6.12
C ALA A 209 2.26 3.66 7.10
N LEU A 210 1.27 3.19 7.86
CA LEU A 210 1.42 2.02 8.74
C LEU A 210 1.69 0.75 7.93
N GLY A 211 0.96 0.52 6.83
CA GLY A 211 1.20 -0.60 5.93
C GLY A 211 2.62 -0.58 5.34
N ILE A 212 3.13 0.59 4.97
CA ILE A 212 4.51 0.75 4.49
C ILE A 212 5.53 0.43 5.57
N MET A 213 5.31 0.87 6.81
CA MET A 213 6.21 0.57 7.92
C MET A 213 6.34 -0.95 8.14
N VAL A 214 5.22 -1.64 8.18
CA VAL A 214 5.19 -3.10 8.36
C VAL A 214 5.78 -3.80 7.12
N GLY A 215 5.33 -3.45 5.92
CA GLY A 215 5.78 -4.08 4.68
C GLY A 215 7.29 -3.98 4.44
N ARG A 216 7.93 -2.87 4.83
CA ARG A 216 9.40 -2.72 4.74
C ARG A 216 10.17 -3.62 5.71
N ILE A 217 9.56 -4.04 6.82
CA ILE A 217 10.18 -4.93 7.81
C ILE A 217 9.94 -6.39 7.45
N THR A 218 8.71 -6.72 7.04
CA THR A 218 8.28 -8.12 6.84
C THR A 218 8.31 -8.56 5.37
N GLY A 219 8.44 -7.62 4.43
CA GLY A 219 8.15 -7.80 3.01
C GLY A 219 6.66 -7.53 2.70
N PHE A 220 6.39 -6.93 1.55
CA PHE A 220 5.01 -6.61 1.16
C PHE A 220 4.19 -7.86 0.82
N ARG A 221 4.83 -8.90 0.32
CA ARG A 221 4.19 -10.20 0.11
C ARG A 221 3.60 -10.75 1.41
N GLN A 222 4.38 -10.73 2.49
CA GLN A 222 3.95 -11.23 3.80
C GLN A 222 2.87 -10.34 4.42
N LEU A 223 3.00 -9.02 4.28
CA LEU A 223 1.99 -8.07 4.76
C LEU A 223 0.62 -8.37 4.13
N GLU A 224 0.56 -8.55 2.82
CA GLU A 224 -0.72 -8.78 2.14
C GLU A 224 -1.34 -10.14 2.44
N SER A 225 -0.53 -11.18 2.71
CA SER A 225 -1.05 -12.48 3.16
C SER A 225 -1.70 -12.44 4.55
N TRP A 226 -1.40 -11.45 5.38
CA TRP A 226 -2.05 -11.25 6.69
C TRP A 226 -3.35 -10.44 6.60
N LEU A 227 -3.57 -9.74 5.49
CA LEU A 227 -4.73 -8.88 5.28
C LEU A 227 -5.88 -9.56 4.51
N GLN A 228 -5.62 -10.75 3.97
CA GLN A 228 -6.60 -11.63 3.32
C GLN A 228 -7.30 -12.52 4.35
#